data_82ad8c0dae97ae942c1bc1c371fb9573
#
_entry.id   82ad8c0dae97ae942c1bc1c371fb9573
#
_cell.length_a   1.000
_cell.length_b   1.000
_cell.length_c   1.000
_cell.angle_alpha   90.00
_cell.angle_beta   90.00
_cell.angle_gamma   90.00
#
_symmetry.space_group_name_H-M   'P 1'
#
loop_
_entity.id
_entity.type
_entity.pdbx_description
1 polymer ?
#
loop_
_entity_poly.entity_id
_entity_poly.type
_entity_poly.pdbx_seq_one_letter_code
_entity_poly.pdbx_strand_id
1 'polypeptide(L)'
;MSEKDMEEKEGLYIPRRLMELDSHPIEGNFDLEHLCKINQYLFQDLPKLGGKYERFYKPGQYRAELLPWKTWMKHRPIPGTSKTSNIVYSNMDKIIINETQDFLKKNIDINKMKKMQVKTFVKKMTEIYSKLDYLHPFRDGNSRTIREFTRELALKAGFEMNWEKSNLNQEKRNELYIARDIAVNQIAHE
;
A
#
# COMPACT_ATOMS: atom_id res chain seq x y z
N MET A 1 9.56 -19.54 9.43
CA MET A 1 10.11 -18.53 8.50
C MET A 1 10.53 -17.35 9.36
N SER A 2 11.82 -17.01 9.35
CA SER A 2 12.28 -15.81 10.03
C SER A 2 11.98 -14.58 9.19
N GLU A 3 11.88 -13.41 9.81
CA GLU A 3 11.71 -12.13 9.12
C GLU A 3 12.85 -11.90 8.12
N LYS A 4 14.09 -12.19 8.54
CA LYS A 4 15.27 -12.10 7.68
C LYS A 4 15.20 -12.97 6.42
N ASP A 5 14.68 -14.20 6.53
CA ASP A 5 14.50 -15.12 5.41
C ASP A 5 13.42 -14.60 4.43
N MET A 6 12.36 -13.97 4.95
CA MET A 6 11.35 -13.31 4.12
C MET A 6 11.93 -12.11 3.38
N GLU A 7 12.64 -11.23 4.08
CA GLU A 7 13.27 -10.04 3.50
C GLU A 7 14.26 -10.40 2.39
N GLU A 8 15.07 -11.46 2.59
CA GLU A 8 16.02 -11.94 1.58
C GLU A 8 15.30 -12.37 0.30
N LYS A 9 14.25 -13.20 0.41
CA LYS A 9 13.50 -13.66 -0.76
C LYS A 9 12.72 -12.53 -1.44
N GLU A 10 12.08 -11.67 -0.67
CA GLU A 10 11.42 -10.48 -1.21
C GLU A 10 12.41 -9.57 -1.93
N GLY A 11 13.62 -9.38 -1.37
CA GLY A 11 14.69 -8.61 -1.99
C GLY A 11 15.18 -9.14 -3.34
N LEU A 12 15.01 -10.44 -3.60
CA LEU A 12 15.35 -11.05 -4.88
C LEU A 12 14.25 -10.89 -5.94
N TYR A 13 12.99 -11.07 -5.56
CA TYR A 13 11.89 -11.17 -6.54
C TYR A 13 11.15 -9.85 -6.75
N ILE A 14 10.89 -9.09 -5.69
CA ILE A 14 10.05 -7.88 -5.77
C ILE A 14 10.68 -6.76 -6.62
N PRO A 15 11.98 -6.42 -6.49
CA PRO A 15 12.58 -5.38 -7.33
C PRO A 15 12.48 -5.68 -8.81
N ARG A 16 12.66 -6.94 -9.21
CA ARG A 16 12.49 -7.36 -10.60
C ARG A 16 11.06 -7.09 -11.09
N ARG A 17 10.06 -7.45 -10.29
CA ARG A 17 8.65 -7.21 -10.65
C ARG A 17 8.30 -5.73 -10.72
N LEU A 18 8.88 -4.90 -9.85
CA LEU A 18 8.74 -3.43 -9.94
C LEU A 18 9.34 -2.86 -11.22
N MET A 19 10.54 -3.34 -11.63
CA MET A 19 11.14 -2.93 -12.90
C MET A 19 10.30 -3.34 -14.11
N GLU A 20 9.69 -4.52 -14.09
CA GLU A 20 8.77 -4.98 -15.13
C GLU A 20 7.53 -4.09 -15.19
N LEU A 21 6.94 -3.69 -14.05
CA LEU A 21 5.79 -2.78 -13.98
C LEU A 21 6.13 -1.34 -14.39
N ASP A 22 7.36 -0.92 -14.19
CA ASP A 22 7.80 0.41 -14.67
C ASP A 22 7.71 0.51 -16.20
N SER A 23 8.05 -0.58 -16.89
CA SER A 23 7.99 -0.67 -18.35
C SER A 23 6.61 -1.08 -18.88
N HIS A 24 5.87 -1.88 -18.14
CA HIS A 24 4.60 -2.47 -18.53
C HIS A 24 3.59 -2.42 -17.37
N PRO A 25 3.00 -1.24 -17.10
CA PRO A 25 2.00 -1.08 -16.05
C PRO A 25 0.79 -1.99 -16.25
N ILE A 26 0.15 -2.41 -15.16
CA ILE A 26 -1.04 -3.25 -15.21
C ILE A 26 -2.24 -2.42 -15.69
N GLU A 27 -2.95 -2.91 -16.69
CA GLU A 27 -4.20 -2.29 -17.13
C GLU A 27 -5.31 -2.47 -16.07
N GLY A 28 -5.99 -1.37 -15.74
CA GLY A 28 -7.08 -1.38 -14.76
C GLY A 28 -7.75 -0.02 -14.55
N ASN A 29 -8.76 0.00 -13.69
CA ASN A 29 -9.61 1.16 -13.45
C ASN A 29 -9.22 1.96 -12.19
N PHE A 30 -8.07 1.67 -11.59
CA PHE A 30 -7.65 2.23 -10.30
C PHE A 30 -8.66 2.03 -9.18
N ASP A 31 -9.24 0.86 -9.13
CA ASP A 31 -10.13 0.33 -8.11
C ASP A 31 -9.42 -0.72 -7.24
N LEU A 32 -10.16 -1.35 -6.31
CA LEU A 32 -9.60 -2.38 -5.44
C LEU A 32 -9.22 -3.65 -6.21
N GLU A 33 -9.89 -3.97 -7.33
CA GLU A 33 -9.50 -5.08 -8.20
C GLU A 33 -8.13 -4.81 -8.84
N HIS A 34 -7.91 -3.59 -9.33
CA HIS A 34 -6.61 -3.19 -9.88
C HIS A 34 -5.50 -3.26 -8.81
N LEU A 35 -5.79 -2.81 -7.58
CA LEU A 35 -4.85 -2.95 -6.45
C LEU A 35 -4.49 -4.42 -6.19
N CYS A 36 -5.48 -5.33 -6.26
CA CYS A 36 -5.26 -6.77 -6.13
C CYS A 36 -4.38 -7.34 -7.25
N LYS A 37 -4.58 -6.91 -8.49
CA LYS A 37 -3.75 -7.32 -9.65
C LYS A 37 -2.29 -6.90 -9.47
N ILE A 38 -2.05 -5.68 -9.02
CA ILE A 38 -0.70 -5.19 -8.71
C ILE A 38 -0.06 -6.04 -7.59
N ASN A 39 -0.78 -6.29 -6.49
CA ASN A 39 -0.28 -7.17 -5.43
C ASN A 39 0.02 -8.57 -5.94
N GLN A 40 -0.89 -9.15 -6.72
CA GLN A 40 -0.69 -10.46 -7.33
C GLN A 40 0.58 -10.50 -8.17
N TYR A 41 0.79 -9.50 -9.02
CA TYR A 41 1.96 -9.43 -9.89
C TYR A 41 3.26 -9.29 -9.11
N LEU A 42 3.30 -8.42 -8.12
CA LEU A 42 4.50 -8.19 -7.31
C LEU A 42 4.93 -9.43 -6.53
N PHE A 43 3.98 -10.19 -6.00
CA PHE A 43 4.26 -11.29 -5.06
C PHE A 43 4.11 -12.69 -5.65
N GLN A 44 3.81 -12.83 -6.96
CA GLN A 44 3.48 -14.09 -7.62
C GLN A 44 4.54 -15.19 -7.55
N ASP A 45 5.80 -14.80 -7.34
CA ASP A 45 6.91 -15.79 -7.35
C ASP A 45 7.13 -16.41 -5.96
N LEU A 46 6.77 -15.71 -4.89
CA LEU A 46 7.04 -16.15 -3.54
C LEU A 46 6.31 -17.45 -3.14
N PRO A 47 5.03 -17.66 -3.48
CA PRO A 47 4.37 -18.95 -3.24
C PRO A 47 5.04 -20.14 -3.94
N LYS A 48 5.67 -19.92 -5.11
CA LYS A 48 6.34 -20.95 -5.90
C LYS A 48 7.57 -21.56 -5.19
N LEU A 49 8.06 -20.88 -4.15
CA LEU A 49 9.12 -21.41 -3.29
C LEU A 49 8.63 -22.56 -2.39
N GLY A 50 7.31 -22.82 -2.37
CA GLY A 50 6.68 -23.93 -1.65
C GLY A 50 6.68 -23.79 -0.13
N GLY A 51 6.16 -24.81 0.57
CA GLY A 51 6.20 -24.95 2.01
C GLY A 51 5.60 -23.76 2.77
N LYS A 52 6.43 -23.10 3.58
CA LYS A 52 6.02 -21.94 4.40
C LYS A 52 5.67 -20.70 3.57
N TYR A 53 6.33 -20.49 2.42
CA TYR A 53 6.06 -19.36 1.52
C TYR A 53 4.69 -19.49 0.87
N GLU A 54 4.35 -20.64 0.32
CA GLU A 54 3.06 -20.95 -0.28
C GLU A 54 1.90 -20.74 0.71
N ARG A 55 2.12 -21.11 1.98
CA ARG A 55 1.11 -20.92 3.04
C ARG A 55 0.96 -19.49 3.49
N PHE A 56 2.06 -18.72 3.47
CA PHE A 56 2.08 -17.34 3.94
C PHE A 56 1.59 -16.35 2.89
N TYR A 57 2.18 -16.38 1.69
CA TYR A 57 1.86 -15.44 0.62
C TYR A 57 0.62 -15.88 -0.14
N LYS A 58 -0.35 -15.00 -0.20
CA LYS A 58 -1.59 -15.15 -0.98
C LYS A 58 -1.74 -13.94 -1.91
N PRO A 59 -0.92 -13.86 -2.99
CA PRO A 59 -0.91 -12.68 -3.87
C PRO A 59 -2.29 -12.37 -4.44
N GLY A 60 -2.66 -11.10 -4.39
CA GLY A 60 -3.94 -10.61 -4.88
C GLY A 60 -5.17 -10.94 -4.02
N GLN A 61 -4.98 -11.63 -2.89
CA GLN A 61 -6.08 -12.00 -2.00
C GLN A 61 -6.09 -11.09 -0.77
N TYR A 62 -7.28 -10.67 -0.35
CA TYR A 62 -7.44 -9.95 0.89
C TYR A 62 -7.06 -10.81 2.09
N ARG A 63 -6.50 -10.17 3.11
CA ARG A 63 -6.40 -10.81 4.41
C ARG A 63 -7.78 -11.09 4.99
N ALA A 64 -7.88 -12.05 5.91
CA ALA A 64 -9.13 -12.37 6.56
C ALA A 64 -9.70 -11.13 7.30
N GLU A 65 -11.02 -11.01 7.27
CA GLU A 65 -11.77 -10.12 8.13
C GLU A 65 -11.49 -10.44 9.60
N LEU A 66 -11.35 -9.41 10.42
CA LEU A 66 -11.21 -9.59 11.85
C LEU A 66 -12.58 -9.64 12.54
N LEU A 67 -12.66 -10.43 13.59
CA LEU A 67 -13.81 -10.42 14.49
C LEU A 67 -14.01 -9.01 15.09
N PRO A 68 -15.25 -8.57 15.36
CA PRO A 68 -15.57 -7.21 15.78
C PRO A 68 -14.80 -6.68 16.99
N TRP A 69 -14.36 -7.59 17.88
CA TRP A 69 -13.59 -7.24 19.08
C TRP A 69 -12.07 -7.32 18.88
N LYS A 70 -11.59 -7.64 17.67
CA LYS A 70 -10.16 -7.67 17.33
C LYS A 70 -9.79 -6.44 16.52
N THR A 71 -8.63 -5.89 16.83
CA THR A 71 -8.05 -4.76 16.10
C THR A 71 -6.79 -5.21 15.38
N TRP A 72 -6.68 -4.87 14.09
CA TRP A 72 -5.41 -5.03 13.38
C TRP A 72 -4.51 -3.85 13.73
N MET A 73 -3.47 -4.13 14.50
CA MET A 73 -2.59 -3.09 15.03
C MET A 73 -1.13 -3.44 14.77
N LYS A 74 -0.34 -2.43 14.40
CA LYS A 74 1.11 -2.54 14.35
C LYS A 74 1.73 -1.62 15.40
N HIS A 75 2.76 -2.11 16.08
CA HIS A 75 3.56 -1.33 17.00
C HIS A 75 4.80 -0.84 16.28
N ARG A 76 5.02 0.48 16.25
CA ARG A 76 6.19 1.08 15.62
C ARG A 76 7.00 1.88 16.64
N PRO A 77 8.32 1.67 16.71
CA PRO A 77 9.19 2.55 17.48
C PRO A 77 9.08 4.00 16.99
N ILE A 78 8.96 4.95 17.90
CA ILE A 78 9.01 6.38 17.57
C ILE A 78 10.49 6.76 17.52
N PRO A 79 11.02 7.20 16.35
CA PRO A 79 12.42 7.54 16.19
C PRO A 79 12.92 8.52 17.25
N GLY A 80 14.09 8.26 17.82
CA GLY A 80 14.70 9.12 18.84
C GLY A 80 14.10 9.01 20.25
N THR A 81 13.18 8.04 20.47
CA THR A 81 12.56 7.82 21.77
C THR A 81 12.54 6.33 22.16
N SER A 82 12.25 6.03 23.44
CA SER A 82 11.96 4.66 23.90
C SER A 82 10.49 4.26 23.75
N LYS A 83 9.66 5.12 23.15
CA LYS A 83 8.22 4.91 23.01
C LYS A 83 7.87 4.21 21.70
N THR A 84 6.72 3.52 21.69
CA THR A 84 6.10 2.95 20.49
C THR A 84 4.77 3.64 20.23
N SER A 85 4.43 3.76 18.94
CA SER A 85 3.11 4.17 18.48
C SER A 85 2.30 2.95 18.07
N ASN A 86 1.00 2.94 18.36
CA ASN A 86 0.06 1.94 17.91
C ASN A 86 -0.66 2.46 16.66
N ILE A 87 -0.49 1.75 15.56
CA ILE A 87 -1.11 2.11 14.29
C ILE A 87 -2.28 1.16 14.07
N VAL A 88 -3.48 1.72 14.00
CA VAL A 88 -4.73 0.97 13.88
C VAL A 88 -5.17 0.93 12.42
N TYR A 89 -5.34 -0.27 11.89
CA TYR A 89 -5.82 -0.52 10.54
C TYR A 89 -7.25 -1.06 10.55
N SER A 90 -7.90 -1.07 9.41
CA SER A 90 -9.27 -1.59 9.26
C SER A 90 -9.39 -3.05 9.73
N ASN A 91 -10.61 -3.48 10.02
CA ASN A 91 -10.94 -4.89 10.31
C ASN A 91 -11.22 -5.70 9.03
N MET A 92 -11.21 -5.08 7.85
CA MET A 92 -11.51 -5.70 6.55
C MET A 92 -12.92 -6.30 6.46
N ASP A 93 -13.90 -5.72 7.16
CA ASP A 93 -15.30 -6.07 6.93
C ASP A 93 -15.81 -5.58 5.57
N LYS A 94 -16.96 -6.07 5.16
CA LYS A 94 -17.56 -5.72 3.86
C LYS A 94 -17.93 -4.23 3.77
N ILE A 95 -18.23 -3.58 4.88
CA ILE A 95 -18.62 -2.16 4.92
C ILE A 95 -17.43 -1.32 4.53
N ILE A 96 -16.29 -1.48 5.21
CA ILE A 96 -15.07 -0.69 4.93
C ILE A 96 -14.50 -0.96 3.54
N ILE A 97 -14.63 -2.20 3.03
CA ILE A 97 -14.23 -2.53 1.66
C ILE A 97 -15.09 -1.75 0.66
N ASN A 98 -16.42 -1.77 0.81
CA ASN A 98 -17.33 -1.04 -0.07
C ASN A 98 -17.14 0.47 0.02
N GLU A 99 -17.03 1.02 1.22
CA GLU A 99 -16.72 2.45 1.42
C GLU A 99 -15.41 2.87 0.74
N THR A 100 -14.38 2.01 0.81
CA THR A 100 -13.11 2.30 0.14
C THR A 100 -13.26 2.21 -1.38
N GLN A 101 -14.00 1.25 -1.89
CA GLN A 101 -14.31 1.14 -3.32
C GLN A 101 -15.05 2.37 -3.83
N ASP A 102 -16.08 2.83 -3.11
CA ASP A 102 -16.86 4.02 -3.45
C ASP A 102 -16.00 5.30 -3.36
N PHE A 103 -15.14 5.37 -2.34
CA PHE A 103 -14.18 6.45 -2.22
C PHE A 103 -13.24 6.53 -3.44
N LEU A 104 -12.65 5.41 -3.88
CA LEU A 104 -11.79 5.38 -5.07
C LEU A 104 -12.58 5.82 -6.31
N LYS A 105 -13.75 5.25 -6.55
CA LYS A 105 -14.63 5.59 -7.68
C LYS A 105 -14.99 7.08 -7.72
N LYS A 106 -15.26 7.69 -6.57
CA LYS A 106 -15.60 9.12 -6.45
C LYS A 106 -14.39 10.03 -6.68
N ASN A 107 -13.20 9.60 -6.25
CA ASN A 107 -12.02 10.46 -6.16
C ASN A 107 -11.03 10.27 -7.32
N ILE A 108 -11.12 9.17 -8.08
CA ILE A 108 -10.25 8.89 -9.22
C ILE A 108 -11.02 9.14 -10.51
N ASP A 109 -10.67 10.24 -11.17
CA ASP A 109 -11.13 10.60 -12.50
C ASP A 109 -9.90 11.12 -13.27
N ILE A 110 -9.35 10.26 -14.11
CA ILE A 110 -8.10 10.54 -14.84
C ILE A 110 -8.20 11.83 -15.65
N ASN A 111 -9.34 12.10 -16.28
CA ASN A 111 -9.50 13.29 -17.11
C ASN A 111 -9.50 14.59 -16.29
N LYS A 112 -10.05 14.54 -15.08
CA LYS A 112 -9.97 15.66 -14.13
C LYS A 112 -8.59 15.77 -13.53
N MET A 113 -7.97 14.64 -13.14
CA MET A 113 -6.64 14.61 -12.53
C MET A 113 -5.57 15.18 -13.46
N LYS A 114 -5.62 14.91 -14.77
CA LYS A 114 -4.72 15.49 -15.80
C LYS A 114 -4.73 17.02 -15.83
N LYS A 115 -5.81 17.65 -15.38
CA LYS A 115 -5.99 19.11 -15.40
C LYS A 115 -5.69 19.77 -14.05
N MET A 116 -5.31 18.97 -13.03
CA MET A 116 -5.02 19.52 -11.70
C MET A 116 -3.69 20.25 -11.67
N GLN A 117 -3.64 21.29 -10.85
CA GLN A 117 -2.35 21.84 -10.42
C GLN A 117 -1.63 20.85 -9.52
N VAL A 118 -0.30 20.84 -9.54
CA VAL A 118 0.55 19.90 -8.77
C VAL A 118 0.15 19.84 -7.30
N LYS A 119 -0.06 20.98 -6.63
CA LYS A 119 -0.45 21.03 -5.21
C LYS A 119 -1.77 20.31 -4.93
N THR A 120 -2.78 20.51 -5.79
CA THR A 120 -4.08 19.85 -5.69
C THR A 120 -3.96 18.36 -5.96
N PHE A 121 -3.17 17.98 -6.96
CA PHE A 121 -2.89 16.58 -7.27
C PHE A 121 -2.21 15.87 -6.12
N VAL A 122 -1.16 16.45 -5.52
CA VAL A 122 -0.45 15.88 -4.37
C VAL A 122 -1.40 15.65 -3.20
N LYS A 123 -2.26 16.63 -2.87
CA LYS A 123 -3.27 16.46 -1.81
C LYS A 123 -4.20 15.28 -2.11
N LYS A 124 -4.71 15.20 -3.35
CA LYS A 124 -5.58 14.10 -3.78
C LYS A 124 -4.88 12.73 -3.67
N MET A 125 -3.64 12.65 -4.11
CA MET A 125 -2.85 11.41 -4.01
C MET A 125 -2.59 11.01 -2.55
N THR A 126 -2.36 11.98 -1.66
CA THR A 126 -2.21 11.72 -0.22
C THR A 126 -3.49 11.12 0.37
N GLU A 127 -4.66 11.68 0.04
CA GLU A 127 -5.96 11.15 0.49
C GLU A 127 -6.17 9.70 0.02
N ILE A 128 -5.90 9.42 -1.27
CA ILE A 128 -6.01 8.06 -1.84
C ILE A 128 -5.03 7.10 -1.15
N TYR A 129 -3.77 7.50 -1.03
CA TYR A 129 -2.75 6.69 -0.37
C TYR A 129 -3.15 6.34 1.07
N SER A 130 -3.55 7.34 1.86
CA SER A 130 -3.92 7.17 3.27
C SER A 130 -5.13 6.27 3.45
N LYS A 131 -6.17 6.39 2.60
CA LYS A 131 -7.35 5.52 2.64
C LYS A 131 -6.98 4.07 2.33
N LEU A 132 -6.13 3.82 1.33
CA LEU A 132 -5.65 2.48 1.00
C LEU A 132 -4.72 1.91 2.07
N ASP A 133 -3.87 2.74 2.67
CA ASP A 133 -2.98 2.32 3.76
C ASP A 133 -3.78 1.97 5.03
N TYR A 134 -4.84 2.73 5.35
CA TYR A 134 -5.78 2.40 6.43
C TYR A 134 -6.53 1.08 6.15
N LEU A 135 -7.01 0.86 4.94
CA LEU A 135 -7.66 -0.40 4.56
C LEU A 135 -6.74 -1.59 4.82
N HIS A 136 -5.45 -1.48 4.49
CA HIS A 136 -4.41 -2.49 4.69
C HIS A 136 -4.83 -3.88 4.22
N PRO A 137 -5.20 -4.04 2.93
CA PRO A 137 -6.02 -5.17 2.49
C PRO A 137 -5.28 -6.51 2.44
N PHE A 138 -3.96 -6.51 2.37
CA PHE A 138 -3.18 -7.73 2.20
C PHE A 138 -2.52 -8.17 3.50
N ARG A 139 -2.23 -9.46 3.60
CA ARG A 139 -1.47 -10.02 4.73
C ARG A 139 -0.06 -9.42 4.80
N ASP A 140 0.56 -9.20 3.64
CA ASP A 140 1.85 -8.54 3.50
C ASP A 140 1.93 -7.74 2.20
N GLY A 141 2.99 -6.90 2.07
CA GLY A 141 3.27 -6.14 0.86
C GLY A 141 2.41 -4.91 0.63
N ASN A 142 1.55 -4.51 1.57
CA ASN A 142 0.64 -3.37 1.41
C ASN A 142 1.35 -2.10 0.96
N SER A 143 2.44 -1.72 1.62
CA SER A 143 3.18 -0.50 1.28
C SER A 143 3.73 -0.50 -0.15
N ARG A 144 4.30 -1.63 -0.60
CA ARG A 144 4.85 -1.76 -1.96
C ARG A 144 3.75 -1.71 -3.02
N THR A 145 2.66 -2.42 -2.76
CA THR A 145 1.49 -2.45 -3.64
C THR A 145 0.84 -1.06 -3.77
N ILE A 146 0.63 -0.35 -2.66
CA ILE A 146 -0.01 0.98 -2.66
C ILE A 146 0.91 2.01 -3.33
N ARG A 147 2.22 1.93 -3.12
CA ARG A 147 3.19 2.81 -3.82
C ARG A 147 3.16 2.59 -5.32
N GLU A 148 3.13 1.35 -5.76
CA GLU A 148 3.04 1.03 -7.18
C GLU A 148 1.71 1.48 -7.78
N PHE A 149 0.59 1.18 -7.15
CA PHE A 149 -0.73 1.67 -7.56
C PHE A 149 -0.77 3.19 -7.71
N THR A 150 -0.21 3.92 -6.74
CA THR A 150 -0.20 5.40 -6.79
C THR A 150 0.78 5.94 -7.81
N ARG A 151 1.90 5.26 -8.07
CA ARG A 151 2.84 5.59 -9.14
C ARG A 151 2.17 5.44 -10.51
N GLU A 152 1.52 4.31 -10.77
CA GLU A 152 0.80 4.07 -12.03
C GLU A 152 -0.35 5.07 -12.23
N LEU A 153 -1.10 5.38 -11.16
CA LEU A 153 -2.15 6.40 -11.19
C LEU A 153 -1.60 7.79 -11.53
N ALA A 154 -0.48 8.17 -10.92
CA ALA A 154 0.18 9.43 -11.22
C ALA A 154 0.64 9.49 -12.68
N LEU A 155 1.29 8.44 -13.16
CA LEU A 155 1.75 8.34 -14.55
C LEU A 155 0.57 8.46 -15.54
N LYS A 156 -0.54 7.78 -15.28
CA LYS A 156 -1.75 7.85 -16.11
C LYS A 156 -2.38 9.24 -16.11
N ALA A 157 -2.22 9.98 -15.01
CA ALA A 157 -2.65 11.37 -14.88
C ALA A 157 -1.63 12.39 -15.42
N GLY A 158 -0.48 11.95 -15.96
CA GLY A 158 0.55 12.82 -16.54
C GLY A 158 1.50 13.44 -15.52
N PHE A 159 1.62 12.85 -14.32
CA PHE A 159 2.55 13.25 -13.26
C PHE A 159 3.57 12.16 -13.00
N GLU A 160 4.80 12.56 -12.69
CA GLU A 160 5.83 11.66 -12.22
C GLU A 160 5.81 11.58 -10.68
N MET A 161 5.76 10.35 -10.13
CA MET A 161 5.87 10.10 -8.70
C MET A 161 7.04 9.17 -8.41
N ASN A 162 8.07 9.70 -7.75
CA ASN A 162 9.28 8.95 -7.41
C ASN A 162 9.32 8.64 -5.91
N TRP A 163 9.06 7.37 -5.56
CA TRP A 163 9.11 6.89 -4.18
C TRP A 163 10.54 6.65 -3.67
N GLU A 164 11.56 6.58 -4.53
CA GLU A 164 12.95 6.36 -4.12
C GLU A 164 13.46 7.51 -3.26
N LYS A 165 12.98 8.74 -3.52
CA LYS A 165 13.32 9.91 -2.71
C LYS A 165 13.03 9.75 -1.22
N SER A 166 12.02 8.96 -0.87
CA SER A 166 11.69 8.65 0.53
C SER A 166 12.61 7.58 1.16
N ASN A 167 13.44 6.92 0.35
CA ASN A 167 14.37 5.87 0.80
C ASN A 167 15.84 6.31 0.74
N LEU A 168 16.15 7.57 0.39
CA LEU A 168 17.51 8.09 0.24
C LEU A 168 18.35 7.90 1.51
N ASN A 169 17.75 8.07 2.68
CA ASN A 169 18.39 7.87 3.96
C ASN A 169 17.35 7.49 5.03
N GLN A 170 17.83 7.16 6.23
CA GLN A 170 16.98 6.75 7.34
C GLN A 170 16.03 7.88 7.81
N GLU A 171 16.48 9.14 7.77
CA GLU A 171 15.67 10.31 8.16
C GLU A 171 14.45 10.46 7.24
N LYS A 172 14.65 10.47 5.92
CA LYS A 172 13.55 10.54 4.94
C LYS A 172 12.58 9.37 5.03
N ARG A 173 13.11 8.19 5.31
CA ARG A 173 12.29 7.00 5.56
C ARG A 173 11.43 7.17 6.81
N ASN A 174 12.01 7.68 7.89
CA ASN A 174 11.30 7.92 9.15
C ASN A 174 10.22 9.00 8.97
N GLU A 175 10.51 10.11 8.28
CA GLU A 175 9.53 11.15 7.96
C GLU A 175 8.30 10.57 7.25
N LEU A 176 8.52 9.73 6.22
CA LEU A 176 7.42 9.09 5.51
C LEU A 176 6.60 8.17 6.41
N TYR A 177 7.26 7.33 7.22
CA TYR A 177 6.54 6.42 8.12
C TYR A 177 5.74 7.18 9.18
N ILE A 178 6.29 8.23 9.77
CA ILE A 178 5.58 9.07 10.74
C ILE A 178 4.34 9.71 10.09
N ALA A 179 4.49 10.31 8.91
CA ALA A 179 3.37 10.94 8.20
C ALA A 179 2.25 9.94 7.87
N ARG A 180 2.62 8.74 7.41
CA ARG A 180 1.67 7.66 7.14
C ARG A 180 0.94 7.20 8.40
N ASP A 181 1.68 6.96 9.47
CA ASP A 181 1.13 6.46 10.73
C ASP A 181 0.14 7.48 11.35
N ILE A 182 0.44 8.78 11.25
CA ILE A 182 -0.49 9.86 11.65
C ILE A 182 -1.75 9.81 10.79
N ALA A 183 -1.61 9.76 9.46
CA ALA A 183 -2.74 9.77 8.54
C ALA A 183 -3.66 8.53 8.71
N VAL A 184 -3.07 7.34 8.91
CA VAL A 184 -3.83 6.10 9.16
C VAL A 184 -4.60 6.21 10.48
N ASN A 185 -3.97 6.67 11.57
CA ASN A 185 -4.63 6.82 12.85
C ASN A 185 -5.71 7.91 12.84
N GLN A 186 -5.55 9.00 12.06
CA GLN A 186 -6.62 9.98 11.88
C GLN A 186 -7.87 9.32 11.29
N ILE A 187 -7.74 8.53 10.22
CA ILE A 187 -8.87 7.82 9.61
C ILE A 187 -9.48 6.78 10.56
N ALA A 188 -8.64 6.11 11.37
CA ALA A 188 -9.12 5.08 12.30
C ALA A 188 -9.96 5.65 13.46
N HIS A 189 -9.88 6.94 13.73
CA HIS A 189 -10.57 7.61 14.86
C HIS A 189 -11.62 8.63 14.40
N GLU A 190 -11.89 8.76 13.10
CA GLU A 190 -13.05 9.47 12.52
C GLU A 190 -14.33 8.61 12.60
#